data_e3ad04605a05c7230bb6deb505d80991
#
_entry.id   e3ad04605a05c7230bb6deb505d80991
#
_cell.length_a   1.000
_cell.length_b   1.000
_cell.length_c   1.000
_cell.angle_alpha   90.00
_cell.angle_beta   90.00
_cell.angle_gamma   90.00
#
_symmetry.space_group_name_H-M   'P 1'
#
loop_
_entity.id
_entity.type
_entity.pdbx_description
1 polymer ?
#
loop_
_entity_poly.entity_id
_entity_poly.type
_entity_poly.pdbx_seq_one_letter_code
_entity_poly.pdbx_strand_id
1 'polypeptide(L)'
;MPGAKSRFDDFIATHINQTMTIHWTGNFLTWHRYFTWLYEKALQDECGYQGSQPYWNWGLTAITGLETSALFDGSDTSMSGNGVPIPNQPDLILGINVGLPAIYLPSGTGGGCVTSGPFQNMSVNLGPASLELPGGINIQNPNGPFAYNPRCLKRDLTTAINRKFANASSILSNILGPQNINDFQTKMQGVGSDIGIHGGGHFSLGGDPGRDFFVSPGDPAFYLHHGMIDRVWWIWQQMDPQTRANGASAISGTRTFLNNPPSPNTSIEDTVDAGFAAGVPRKIKDLLSTTSGPFCYVYL
;
A
#
# COMPACT_ATOMS: atom_id res chain seq x y z
N MET A 1 -3.74 21.01 -7.37
CA MET A 1 -4.57 20.26 -8.32
C MET A 1 -6.04 20.55 -8.08
N PRO A 2 -6.91 20.57 -9.11
CA PRO A 2 -8.30 20.99 -8.92
C PRO A 2 -9.11 20.14 -7.94
N GLY A 3 -8.86 18.82 -7.90
CA GLY A 3 -9.60 17.90 -7.06
C GLY A 3 -9.08 17.75 -5.63
N ALA A 4 -7.82 18.07 -5.38
CA ALA A 4 -7.24 18.01 -4.04
C ALA A 4 -7.81 19.14 -3.16
N LYS A 5 -8.26 18.83 -1.95
CA LYS A 5 -8.88 19.74 -0.98
C LYS A 5 -8.16 19.75 0.36
N SER A 6 -7.23 18.85 0.57
CA SER A 6 -6.49 18.70 1.82
C SER A 6 -5.05 18.31 1.57
N ARG A 7 -4.20 18.46 2.58
CA ARG A 7 -2.84 17.95 2.58
C ARG A 7 -2.78 16.43 2.36
N PHE A 8 -3.78 15.71 2.85
CA PHE A 8 -3.91 14.27 2.64
C PHE A 8 -4.12 13.92 1.16
N ASP A 9 -4.88 14.74 0.41
CA ASP A 9 -5.10 14.55 -1.02
C ASP A 9 -3.81 14.73 -1.84
N ASP A 10 -2.82 15.51 -1.37
CA ASP A 10 -1.54 15.66 -2.05
C ASP A 10 -0.76 14.32 -2.08
N PHE A 11 -0.86 13.53 -1.00
CA PHE A 11 -0.30 12.18 -0.96
C PHE A 11 -1.02 11.25 -1.93
N ILE A 12 -2.34 11.26 -1.95
CA ILE A 12 -3.14 10.47 -2.90
C ILE A 12 -2.76 10.82 -4.33
N ALA A 13 -2.69 12.10 -4.63
CA ALA A 13 -2.34 12.62 -5.95
C ALA A 13 -0.93 12.23 -6.40
N THR A 14 0.03 12.22 -5.48
CA THR A 14 1.39 11.75 -5.76
C THR A 14 1.39 10.29 -6.18
N HIS A 15 0.69 9.43 -5.43
CA HIS A 15 0.61 8.02 -5.74
C HIS A 15 -0.11 7.78 -7.07
N ILE A 16 -1.25 8.46 -7.34
CA ILE A 16 -1.93 8.39 -8.64
C ILE A 16 -0.97 8.71 -9.78
N ASN A 17 -0.22 9.79 -9.65
CA ASN A 17 0.69 10.27 -10.70
C ASN A 17 1.85 9.32 -10.96
N GLN A 18 2.33 8.63 -9.95
CA GLN A 18 3.55 7.83 -10.03
C GLN A 18 3.31 6.31 -10.06
N THR A 19 2.08 5.84 -9.89
CA THR A 19 1.73 4.42 -9.75
C THR A 19 2.45 3.50 -10.74
N MET A 20 2.54 3.89 -12.01
CA MET A 20 3.15 3.08 -13.07
C MET A 20 4.70 3.11 -13.09
N THR A 21 5.30 3.86 -12.18
CA THR A 21 6.77 3.96 -12.03
C THR A 21 7.27 3.57 -10.65
N ILE A 22 6.36 3.17 -9.76
CA ILE A 22 6.67 2.82 -8.36
C ILE A 22 6.19 1.41 -7.94
N HIS A 23 5.53 0.67 -8.83
CA HIS A 23 5.10 -0.72 -8.62
C HIS A 23 5.70 -1.64 -9.67
N TRP A 24 6.09 -2.84 -9.28
CA TRP A 24 6.86 -3.79 -10.09
C TRP A 24 8.06 -3.14 -10.79
N THR A 25 8.74 -2.26 -10.05
CA THR A 25 9.91 -1.48 -10.47
C THR A 25 11.01 -1.60 -9.43
N GLY A 26 12.24 -1.21 -9.79
CA GLY A 26 13.38 -1.33 -8.89
C GLY A 26 13.34 -0.36 -7.70
N ASN A 27 12.53 0.69 -7.74
CA ASN A 27 12.36 1.66 -6.65
C ASN A 27 11.11 1.42 -5.79
N PHE A 28 10.36 0.34 -6.01
CA PHE A 28 9.12 0.05 -5.26
C PHE A 28 9.31 0.22 -3.74
N LEU A 29 10.29 -0.47 -3.16
CA LEU A 29 10.49 -0.48 -1.71
C LEU A 29 11.02 0.87 -1.19
N THR A 30 12.01 1.44 -1.86
CA THR A 30 12.62 2.71 -1.45
C THR A 30 11.66 3.87 -1.58
N TRP A 31 10.83 3.88 -2.61
CA TRP A 31 9.83 4.90 -2.81
C TRP A 31 8.75 4.86 -1.71
N HIS A 32 8.18 3.67 -1.43
CA HIS A 32 7.13 3.53 -0.42
C HIS A 32 7.65 3.75 1.00
N ARG A 33 8.90 3.36 1.31
CA ARG A 33 9.58 3.75 2.56
C ARG A 33 9.63 5.26 2.71
N TYR A 34 10.11 5.97 1.69
CA TYR A 34 10.23 7.42 1.73
C TYR A 34 8.86 8.10 1.80
N PHE A 35 7.91 7.63 1.03
CA PHE A 35 6.54 8.16 1.00
C PHE A 35 5.83 8.02 2.36
N THR A 36 5.93 6.86 2.99
CA THR A 36 5.37 6.60 4.33
C THR A 36 6.05 7.48 5.40
N TRP A 37 7.37 7.64 5.32
CA TRP A 37 8.10 8.53 6.22
C TRP A 37 7.71 10.00 6.01
N LEU A 38 7.50 10.46 4.79
CA LEU A 38 7.00 11.82 4.53
C LEU A 38 5.61 12.04 5.11
N TYR A 39 4.76 11.02 5.08
CA TYR A 39 3.45 11.09 5.73
C TYR A 39 3.56 11.24 7.24
N GLU A 40 4.41 10.43 7.89
CA GLU A 40 4.72 10.59 9.32
C GLU A 40 5.23 11.99 9.62
N LYS A 41 6.18 12.49 8.83
CA LYS A 41 6.72 13.85 8.98
C LYS A 41 5.64 14.93 8.84
N ALA A 42 4.76 14.81 7.85
CA ALA A 42 3.65 15.74 7.70
C ALA A 42 2.71 15.72 8.91
N LEU A 43 2.39 14.54 9.48
CA LEU A 43 1.61 14.44 10.70
C LEU A 43 2.32 15.10 11.90
N GLN A 44 3.63 14.92 12.04
CA GLN A 44 4.41 15.50 13.12
C GLN A 44 4.55 17.03 12.97
N ASP A 45 4.97 17.49 11.79
CA ASP A 45 5.36 18.88 11.57
C ASP A 45 4.15 19.81 11.30
N GLU A 46 3.08 19.28 10.69
CA GLU A 46 1.91 20.06 10.29
C GLU A 46 0.70 19.85 11.19
N CYS A 47 0.60 18.69 11.88
CA CYS A 47 -0.57 18.32 12.70
C CYS A 47 -0.23 18.14 14.20
N GLY A 48 1.04 18.24 14.58
CA GLY A 48 1.46 18.11 15.99
C GLY A 48 1.41 16.67 16.53
N TYR A 49 1.43 15.67 15.67
CA TYR A 49 1.49 14.26 16.06
C TYR A 49 2.79 13.95 16.81
N GLN A 50 2.68 13.34 18.00
CA GLN A 50 3.85 13.04 18.85
C GLN A 50 4.29 11.58 18.79
N GLY A 51 3.62 10.77 17.96
CA GLY A 51 3.93 9.35 17.80
C GLY A 51 4.89 9.07 16.66
N SER A 52 5.13 7.78 16.44
CA SER A 52 5.82 7.24 15.28
C SER A 52 4.83 6.54 14.35
N GLN A 53 5.24 6.32 13.09
CA GLN A 53 4.42 5.60 12.10
C GLN A 53 4.12 4.18 12.59
N PRO A 54 2.86 3.83 12.88
CA PRO A 54 2.51 2.47 13.24
C PRO A 54 2.51 1.54 12.01
N TYR A 55 2.59 0.25 12.25
CA TYR A 55 2.42 -0.76 11.20
C TYR A 55 1.28 -1.73 11.52
N TRP A 56 0.65 -2.25 10.48
CA TRP A 56 -0.39 -3.27 10.61
C TRP A 56 0.23 -4.66 10.63
N ASN A 57 0.23 -5.33 11.79
CA ASN A 57 0.71 -6.70 11.91
C ASN A 57 -0.32 -7.68 11.31
N TRP A 58 -0.18 -7.96 10.00
CA TRP A 58 -1.07 -8.88 9.27
C TRP A 58 -1.12 -10.28 9.88
N GLY A 59 0.01 -10.78 10.40
CA GLY A 59 0.08 -12.10 11.02
C GLY A 59 -0.83 -12.21 12.24
N LEU A 60 -0.95 -11.13 13.02
CA LEU A 60 -1.85 -11.05 14.16
C LEU A 60 -3.32 -11.00 13.72
N THR A 61 -3.66 -10.12 12.78
CA THR A 61 -5.04 -9.98 12.31
C THR A 61 -5.53 -11.20 11.52
N ALA A 62 -4.63 -11.97 10.91
CA ALA A 62 -4.98 -13.27 10.32
C ALA A 62 -5.46 -14.29 11.36
N ILE A 63 -4.98 -14.19 12.61
CA ILE A 63 -5.42 -15.04 13.74
C ILE A 63 -6.72 -14.50 14.34
N THR A 64 -6.71 -13.23 14.73
CA THR A 64 -7.80 -12.62 15.51
C THR A 64 -9.03 -12.27 14.66
N GLY A 65 -8.88 -12.10 13.35
CA GLY A 65 -9.87 -11.48 12.47
C GLY A 65 -9.66 -9.97 12.37
N LEU A 66 -9.99 -9.42 11.21
CA LEU A 66 -9.81 -7.98 10.94
C LEU A 66 -10.80 -7.15 11.75
N GLU A 67 -12.07 -7.48 11.68
CA GLU A 67 -13.16 -6.72 12.27
C GLU A 67 -13.16 -6.72 13.81
N THR A 68 -12.50 -7.70 14.40
CA THR A 68 -12.37 -7.86 15.87
C THR A 68 -11.00 -7.39 16.38
N SER A 69 -10.12 -6.98 15.47
CA SER A 69 -8.82 -6.43 15.86
C SER A 69 -8.95 -5.00 16.36
N ALA A 70 -8.17 -4.62 17.37
CA ALA A 70 -8.11 -3.24 17.85
C ALA A 70 -7.75 -2.22 16.74
N LEU A 71 -7.23 -2.69 15.61
CA LEU A 71 -6.92 -1.84 14.47
C LEU A 71 -8.18 -1.41 13.70
N PHE A 72 -9.22 -2.29 13.62
CA PHE A 72 -10.41 -2.08 12.80
C PHE A 72 -11.73 -2.30 13.54
N ASP A 73 -11.74 -2.26 14.85
CA ASP A 73 -12.94 -2.48 15.68
C ASP A 73 -13.95 -1.32 15.70
N GLY A 74 -13.60 -0.20 15.06
CA GLY A 74 -14.44 0.98 14.98
C GLY A 74 -14.44 1.84 16.24
N SER A 75 -13.56 1.59 17.21
CA SER A 75 -13.34 2.44 18.38
C SER A 75 -12.66 3.77 17.99
N ASP A 76 -12.69 4.74 18.92
CA ASP A 76 -12.10 6.07 18.72
C ASP A 76 -10.57 6.04 18.54
N THR A 77 -9.91 4.97 18.95
CA THR A 77 -8.45 4.77 18.84
C THR A 77 -8.05 3.81 17.72
N SER A 78 -9.02 3.29 16.97
CA SER A 78 -8.79 2.40 15.82
C SER A 78 -8.56 3.20 14.52
N MET A 79 -8.25 2.47 13.45
CA MET A 79 -8.26 3.01 12.08
C MET A 79 -9.67 3.06 11.48
N SER A 80 -10.70 3.13 12.31
CA SER A 80 -12.13 2.97 12.00
C SER A 80 -12.53 1.53 11.65
N GLY A 81 -13.83 1.27 11.70
CA GLY A 81 -14.39 -0.04 11.44
C GLY A 81 -14.53 -0.40 9.96
N ASN A 82 -15.28 -1.49 9.72
CA ASN A 82 -15.65 -1.93 8.39
C ASN A 82 -16.70 -1.00 7.76
N GLY A 83 -16.88 -1.14 6.46
CA GLY A 83 -17.99 -0.50 5.75
C GLY A 83 -19.34 -1.15 6.08
N VAL A 84 -20.44 -0.43 5.83
CA VAL A 84 -21.78 -1.00 5.92
C VAL A 84 -21.88 -2.25 5.04
N PRO A 85 -22.45 -3.35 5.55
CA PRO A 85 -22.57 -4.58 4.78
C PRO A 85 -23.41 -4.40 3.50
N ILE A 86 -22.88 -4.93 2.39
CA ILE A 86 -23.63 -5.08 1.13
C ILE A 86 -23.97 -6.57 0.97
N PRO A 87 -25.24 -6.95 1.04
CA PRO A 87 -25.63 -8.35 0.94
C PRO A 87 -25.28 -8.99 -0.42
N ASN A 88 -24.90 -10.26 -0.39
CA ASN A 88 -24.71 -11.09 -1.60
C ASN A 88 -23.69 -10.50 -2.60
N GLN A 89 -22.63 -9.85 -2.13
CA GLN A 89 -21.55 -9.43 -3.00
C GLN A 89 -20.90 -10.66 -3.65
N PRO A 90 -20.75 -10.69 -4.99
CA PRO A 90 -19.96 -11.74 -5.65
C PRO A 90 -18.48 -11.58 -5.34
N ASP A 91 -17.69 -12.59 -5.70
CA ASP A 91 -16.22 -12.52 -5.58
C ASP A 91 -15.67 -11.35 -6.40
N LEU A 92 -14.56 -10.80 -5.91
CA LEU A 92 -13.72 -9.90 -6.68
C LEU A 92 -12.94 -10.73 -7.71
N ILE A 93 -12.87 -10.28 -8.94
CA ILE A 93 -12.17 -10.96 -10.03
C ILE A 93 -11.09 -10.03 -10.57
N LEU A 94 -9.84 -10.33 -10.24
CA LEU A 94 -8.69 -9.56 -10.70
C LEU A 94 -8.15 -10.10 -12.02
N GLY A 95 -7.43 -9.26 -12.75
CA GLY A 95 -6.67 -9.63 -13.94
C GLY A 95 -7.46 -9.57 -15.25
N ILE A 96 -8.75 -9.86 -15.27
CA ILE A 96 -9.56 -9.95 -16.50
C ILE A 96 -9.59 -8.64 -17.29
N ASN A 97 -9.62 -7.51 -16.60
CA ASN A 97 -9.68 -6.18 -17.24
C ASN A 97 -8.35 -5.74 -17.87
N VAL A 98 -7.26 -6.47 -17.59
CA VAL A 98 -5.92 -6.21 -18.12
C VAL A 98 -5.35 -7.39 -18.90
N GLY A 99 -6.19 -8.36 -19.24
CA GLY A 99 -5.81 -9.52 -20.06
C GLY A 99 -4.93 -10.56 -19.35
N LEU A 100 -4.92 -10.56 -18.02
CA LEU A 100 -4.22 -11.55 -17.20
C LEU A 100 -5.16 -12.68 -16.76
N PRO A 101 -4.64 -13.84 -16.34
CA PRO A 101 -5.45 -14.90 -15.75
C PRO A 101 -6.29 -14.39 -14.57
N ALA A 102 -7.53 -14.80 -14.51
CA ALA A 102 -8.45 -14.39 -13.46
C ALA A 102 -8.01 -14.92 -12.08
N ILE A 103 -7.98 -14.05 -11.09
CA ILE A 103 -7.77 -14.39 -9.68
C ILE A 103 -9.07 -14.07 -8.94
N TYR A 104 -9.68 -15.09 -8.34
CA TYR A 104 -10.91 -14.94 -7.57
C TYR A 104 -10.59 -14.73 -6.10
N LEU A 105 -11.06 -13.62 -5.55
CA LEU A 105 -10.91 -13.26 -4.14
C LEU A 105 -12.31 -13.11 -3.52
N PRO A 106 -12.58 -13.71 -2.35
CA PRO A 106 -13.86 -13.55 -1.70
C PRO A 106 -14.12 -12.10 -1.33
N SER A 107 -15.35 -11.64 -1.49
CA SER A 107 -15.78 -10.37 -0.90
C SER A 107 -15.80 -10.47 0.62
N GLY A 108 -15.63 -9.32 1.28
CA GLY A 108 -15.65 -9.20 2.72
C GLY A 108 -17.06 -9.08 3.29
N THR A 109 -17.12 -8.58 4.51
CA THR A 109 -18.37 -8.42 5.27
C THR A 109 -18.92 -6.99 5.25
N GLY A 110 -18.26 -6.08 4.50
CA GLY A 110 -18.58 -4.67 4.38
C GLY A 110 -19.01 -4.26 2.98
N GLY A 111 -18.25 -3.35 2.38
CA GLY A 111 -18.40 -2.83 1.01
C GLY A 111 -19.01 -1.43 0.91
N GLY A 112 -19.79 -1.01 1.90
CA GLY A 112 -20.36 0.33 1.98
C GLY A 112 -19.49 1.34 2.70
N CYS A 113 -20.08 2.52 3.05
CA CYS A 113 -19.39 3.56 3.78
C CYS A 113 -18.98 3.11 5.19
N VAL A 114 -17.82 3.56 5.65
CA VAL A 114 -17.38 3.42 7.06
C VAL A 114 -18.26 4.33 7.94
N THR A 115 -18.81 3.78 9.03
CA THR A 115 -19.74 4.48 9.91
C THR A 115 -19.32 4.53 11.37
N SER A 116 -18.12 4.03 11.70
CA SER A 116 -17.59 4.01 13.07
C SER A 116 -16.11 4.36 13.12
N GLY A 117 -15.67 4.96 14.22
CA GLY A 117 -14.30 5.35 14.47
C GLY A 117 -13.93 6.71 13.86
N PRO A 118 -12.66 7.12 13.94
CA PRO A 118 -12.20 8.47 13.60
C PRO A 118 -12.49 8.92 12.17
N PHE A 119 -12.52 7.98 11.23
CA PHE A 119 -12.67 8.27 9.79
C PHE A 119 -14.08 8.06 9.24
N GLN A 120 -15.11 7.90 10.11
CA GLN A 120 -16.51 7.69 9.71
C GLN A 120 -17.08 8.80 8.82
N ASN A 121 -16.59 10.02 8.93
CA ASN A 121 -17.02 11.18 8.13
C ASN A 121 -15.98 11.60 7.08
N MET A 122 -14.98 10.74 6.84
CA MET A 122 -13.92 11.04 5.89
C MET A 122 -14.44 11.06 4.45
N SER A 123 -14.05 12.11 3.71
CA SER A 123 -14.30 12.22 2.28
C SER A 123 -13.05 11.83 1.49
N VAL A 124 -13.21 10.92 0.55
CA VAL A 124 -12.22 10.62 -0.48
C VAL A 124 -12.51 11.51 -1.69
N ASN A 125 -11.63 12.43 -2.00
CA ASN A 125 -11.87 13.50 -2.99
C ASN A 125 -11.39 13.17 -4.39
N LEU A 126 -10.38 12.30 -4.54
CA LEU A 126 -9.73 11.93 -5.81
C LEU A 126 -10.09 10.52 -6.25
N GLY A 127 -10.02 10.23 -7.54
CA GLY A 127 -10.33 8.93 -8.12
C GLY A 127 -11.84 8.68 -8.27
N PRO A 128 -12.28 7.42 -8.52
CA PRO A 128 -11.46 6.24 -8.78
C PRO A 128 -10.60 6.36 -10.03
N ALA A 129 -9.48 5.62 -10.07
CA ALA A 129 -8.62 5.56 -11.25
C ALA A 129 -8.63 4.15 -11.90
N SER A 130 -8.71 3.11 -11.08
CA SER A 130 -8.89 1.71 -11.52
C SER A 130 -9.44 0.90 -10.36
N LEU A 131 -10.64 1.25 -9.91
CA LEU A 131 -11.29 0.59 -8.78
C LEU A 131 -11.95 -0.72 -9.24
N GLU A 132 -11.40 -1.82 -8.76
CA GLU A 132 -11.99 -3.13 -8.97
C GLU A 132 -13.15 -3.36 -8.00
N LEU A 133 -14.33 -3.66 -8.55
CA LEU A 133 -15.52 -4.03 -7.79
C LEU A 133 -15.82 -5.52 -7.90
N PRO A 134 -16.57 -6.09 -6.93
CA PRO A 134 -17.06 -7.45 -7.03
C PRO A 134 -17.74 -7.75 -8.39
N GLY A 135 -17.56 -8.98 -8.89
CA GLY A 135 -18.06 -9.39 -10.21
C GLY A 135 -17.20 -8.96 -11.39
N GLY A 136 -15.96 -8.49 -11.17
CA GLY A 136 -15.02 -8.13 -12.23
C GLY A 136 -15.32 -6.78 -12.92
N ILE A 137 -16.05 -5.90 -12.25
CA ILE A 137 -16.34 -4.55 -12.74
C ILE A 137 -15.18 -3.64 -12.37
N ASN A 138 -14.68 -2.83 -13.32
CA ASN A 138 -13.71 -1.77 -13.07
C ASN A 138 -14.35 -0.40 -13.23
N ILE A 139 -14.12 0.51 -12.29
CA ILE A 139 -14.68 1.88 -12.29
C ILE A 139 -13.56 2.91 -12.31
N GLN A 140 -13.79 3.95 -13.13
CA GLN A 140 -12.94 5.13 -13.20
C GLN A 140 -13.79 6.39 -13.10
N ASN A 141 -13.21 7.46 -12.57
CA ASN A 141 -13.83 8.78 -12.62
C ASN A 141 -13.86 9.28 -14.06
N PRO A 142 -15.02 9.55 -14.67
CA PRO A 142 -15.12 9.97 -16.08
C PRO A 142 -14.43 11.31 -16.35
N ASN A 143 -14.20 12.14 -15.33
CA ASN A 143 -13.51 13.41 -15.42
C ASN A 143 -12.00 13.30 -15.14
N GLY A 144 -11.48 12.08 -15.02
CA GLY A 144 -10.10 11.77 -14.70
C GLY A 144 -9.81 11.64 -13.19
N PRO A 145 -8.71 10.94 -12.83
CA PRO A 145 -8.44 10.57 -11.45
C PRO A 145 -8.11 11.74 -10.53
N PHE A 146 -7.73 12.87 -11.09
CA PHE A 146 -7.40 14.11 -10.36
C PHE A 146 -8.57 15.09 -10.24
N ALA A 147 -9.72 14.79 -10.84
CA ALA A 147 -10.90 15.61 -10.72
C ALA A 147 -11.58 15.41 -9.36
N TYR A 148 -12.18 16.49 -8.83
CA TYR A 148 -12.94 16.47 -7.59
C TYR A 148 -14.16 15.53 -7.72
N ASN A 149 -14.18 14.50 -6.89
CA ASN A 149 -15.22 13.47 -6.87
C ASN A 149 -15.42 12.97 -5.42
N PRO A 150 -16.01 13.80 -4.53
CA PRO A 150 -16.13 13.48 -3.13
C PRO A 150 -17.08 12.32 -2.89
N ARG A 151 -16.62 11.34 -2.11
CA ARG A 151 -17.37 10.16 -1.70
C ARG A 151 -16.91 9.68 -0.34
N CYS A 152 -17.72 8.92 0.36
CA CYS A 152 -17.34 8.36 1.65
C CYS A 152 -16.21 7.35 1.51
N LEU A 153 -15.38 7.22 2.55
CA LEU A 153 -14.47 6.09 2.69
C LEU A 153 -15.29 4.80 2.78
N LYS A 154 -14.99 3.81 1.92
CA LYS A 154 -15.62 2.48 1.95
C LYS A 154 -14.57 1.43 2.28
N ARG A 155 -14.97 0.42 3.05
CA ARG A 155 -14.13 -0.74 3.35
C ARG A 155 -14.91 -2.04 3.19
N ASP A 156 -14.18 -3.08 2.83
CA ASP A 156 -14.69 -4.43 2.68
C ASP A 156 -13.71 -5.41 3.32
N LEU A 157 -13.59 -5.33 4.66
CA LEU A 157 -12.62 -6.10 5.42
C LEU A 157 -12.81 -7.60 5.17
N THR A 158 -11.72 -8.27 4.75
CA THR A 158 -11.75 -9.67 4.31
C THR A 158 -10.69 -10.49 5.01
N THR A 159 -11.05 -11.03 6.19
CA THR A 159 -10.16 -11.91 6.98
C THR A 159 -9.69 -13.14 6.19
N ALA A 160 -10.51 -13.67 5.27
CA ALA A 160 -10.13 -14.81 4.43
C ALA A 160 -8.94 -14.50 3.51
N ILE A 161 -8.88 -13.31 2.92
CA ILE A 161 -7.75 -12.85 2.10
C ILE A 161 -6.50 -12.66 2.98
N ASN A 162 -6.64 -12.03 4.14
CA ASN A 162 -5.55 -11.86 5.10
C ASN A 162 -4.95 -13.22 5.51
N ARG A 163 -5.80 -14.19 5.85
CA ARG A 163 -5.37 -15.57 6.19
C ARG A 163 -4.70 -16.30 5.04
N LYS A 164 -5.09 -16.04 3.80
CA LYS A 164 -4.53 -16.72 2.63
C LYS A 164 -3.20 -16.13 2.20
N PHE A 165 -3.07 -14.82 2.12
CA PHE A 165 -1.94 -14.15 1.47
C PHE A 165 -1.00 -13.39 2.42
N ALA A 166 -1.51 -12.86 3.55
CA ALA A 166 -0.76 -12.03 4.48
C ALA A 166 -0.82 -12.57 5.92
N ASN A 167 -0.59 -13.87 6.10
CA ASN A 167 -0.47 -14.52 7.39
C ASN A 167 1.01 -14.61 7.83
N ALA A 168 1.24 -15.09 9.06
CA ALA A 168 2.59 -15.23 9.61
C ALA A 168 3.50 -16.14 8.76
N SER A 169 2.98 -17.23 8.18
CA SER A 169 3.74 -18.13 7.31
C SER A 169 4.14 -17.44 6.01
N SER A 170 3.24 -16.65 5.40
CA SER A 170 3.54 -15.85 4.19
C SER A 170 4.63 -14.82 4.46
N ILE A 171 4.55 -14.13 5.61
CA ILE A 171 5.57 -13.16 6.05
C ILE A 171 6.93 -13.86 6.21
N LEU A 172 6.98 -14.94 6.98
CA LEU A 172 8.21 -15.70 7.21
C LEU A 172 8.78 -16.25 5.89
N SER A 173 7.94 -16.75 5.00
CA SER A 173 8.33 -17.25 3.69
C SER A 173 8.92 -16.14 2.82
N ASN A 174 8.44 -14.89 2.94
CA ASN A 174 9.01 -13.75 2.23
C ASN A 174 10.37 -13.31 2.85
N ILE A 175 10.54 -13.43 4.17
CA ILE A 175 11.79 -13.07 4.84
C ILE A 175 12.87 -14.13 4.64
N LEU A 176 12.55 -15.40 4.80
CA LEU A 176 13.55 -16.49 4.86
C LEU A 176 13.86 -17.11 3.49
N GLY A 177 12.94 -17.06 2.53
CA GLY A 177 13.09 -17.70 1.23
C GLY A 177 14.05 -17.00 0.26
N PRO A 178 13.80 -15.72 -0.06
CA PRO A 178 14.57 -14.97 -1.06
C PRO A 178 16.01 -14.71 -0.63
N GLN A 179 16.94 -14.95 -1.56
CA GLN A 179 18.38 -14.73 -1.34
C GLN A 179 18.85 -13.38 -1.89
N ASN A 180 18.08 -12.76 -2.76
CA ASN A 180 18.37 -11.47 -3.38
C ASN A 180 17.12 -10.59 -3.43
N ILE A 181 17.31 -9.30 -3.72
CA ILE A 181 16.24 -8.31 -3.72
C ILE A 181 15.19 -8.55 -4.82
N ASN A 182 15.60 -9.07 -5.97
CA ASN A 182 14.65 -9.38 -7.05
C ASN A 182 13.62 -10.43 -6.61
N ASP A 183 14.08 -11.52 -6.02
CA ASP A 183 13.21 -12.59 -5.54
C ASP A 183 12.35 -12.11 -4.36
N PHE A 184 12.94 -11.28 -3.49
CA PHE A 184 12.23 -10.71 -2.33
C PHE A 184 11.05 -9.84 -2.76
N GLN A 185 11.28 -8.83 -3.60
CA GLN A 185 10.22 -7.91 -4.02
C GLN A 185 9.23 -8.55 -4.99
N THR A 186 9.67 -9.50 -5.83
CA THR A 186 8.79 -10.26 -6.72
C THR A 186 7.80 -11.10 -5.91
N LYS A 187 8.29 -11.82 -4.90
CA LYS A 187 7.44 -12.60 -4.00
C LYS A 187 6.51 -11.72 -3.18
N MET A 188 6.98 -10.56 -2.71
CA MET A 188 6.19 -9.60 -1.94
C MET A 188 5.03 -9.03 -2.75
N GLN A 189 5.26 -8.69 -4.02
CA GLN A 189 4.25 -8.11 -4.91
C GLN A 189 3.37 -9.17 -5.59
N GLY A 190 3.79 -10.42 -5.60
CA GLY A 190 3.06 -11.54 -6.17
C GLY A 190 3.44 -11.91 -7.59
N VAL A 191 3.16 -13.15 -7.96
CA VAL A 191 3.42 -13.72 -9.30
C VAL A 191 2.27 -14.65 -9.70
N GLY A 192 1.80 -14.52 -10.92
CA GLY A 192 0.74 -15.39 -11.46
C GLY A 192 -0.57 -15.21 -10.70
N SER A 193 -1.04 -16.27 -10.02
CA SER A 193 -2.26 -16.24 -9.19
C SER A 193 -2.01 -15.90 -7.72
N ASP A 194 -0.75 -15.67 -7.32
CA ASP A 194 -0.40 -15.19 -5.99
C ASP A 194 -0.29 -13.67 -6.01
N ILE A 195 -1.05 -12.99 -5.17
CA ILE A 195 -1.03 -11.53 -5.03
C ILE A 195 0.04 -11.05 -4.05
N GLY A 196 0.83 -11.94 -3.49
CA GLY A 196 1.85 -11.63 -2.48
C GLY A 196 1.29 -11.04 -1.20
N ILE A 197 2.17 -10.75 -0.24
CA ILE A 197 1.76 -10.09 1.01
C ILE A 197 1.35 -8.63 0.78
N HIS A 198 1.88 -7.97 -0.26
CA HIS A 198 1.52 -6.61 -0.63
C HIS A 198 0.06 -6.53 -1.10
N GLY A 199 -0.30 -7.30 -2.13
CA GLY A 199 -1.70 -7.39 -2.55
C GLY A 199 -2.60 -7.97 -1.45
N GLY A 200 -2.08 -8.94 -0.68
CA GLY A 200 -2.78 -9.52 0.47
C GLY A 200 -3.28 -8.47 1.46
N GLY A 201 -2.48 -7.48 1.80
CA GLY A 201 -2.90 -6.38 2.68
C GLY A 201 -3.94 -5.46 2.02
N HIS A 202 -3.67 -4.97 0.80
CA HIS A 202 -4.61 -4.11 0.07
C HIS A 202 -5.99 -4.74 -0.11
N PHE A 203 -6.05 -5.98 -0.57
CA PHE A 203 -7.32 -6.66 -0.80
C PHE A 203 -7.98 -7.17 0.49
N SER A 204 -7.23 -7.33 1.58
CA SER A 204 -7.82 -7.59 2.90
C SER A 204 -8.54 -6.36 3.47
N LEU A 205 -8.02 -5.17 3.22
CA LEU A 205 -8.67 -3.90 3.55
C LEU A 205 -9.89 -3.67 2.66
N GLY A 206 -9.72 -3.89 1.37
CA GLY A 206 -10.78 -3.79 0.37
C GLY A 206 -11.38 -2.39 0.24
N GLY A 207 -12.56 -2.32 -0.38
CA GLY A 207 -13.34 -1.09 -0.49
C GLY A 207 -12.78 -0.05 -1.46
N ASP A 208 -13.33 1.16 -1.37
CA ASP A 208 -12.93 2.35 -2.13
C ASP A 208 -12.41 3.40 -1.13
N PRO A 209 -11.15 3.80 -1.19
CA PRO A 209 -10.18 3.58 -2.27
C PRO A 209 -9.21 2.40 -2.04
N GLY A 210 -9.29 1.67 -0.94
CA GLY A 210 -8.27 0.70 -0.50
C GLY A 210 -7.84 -0.35 -1.54
N ARG A 211 -8.77 -0.76 -2.43
CA ARG A 211 -8.49 -1.70 -3.52
C ARG A 211 -8.19 -1.04 -4.87
N ASP A 212 -8.29 0.30 -4.98
CA ASP A 212 -7.89 1.00 -6.19
C ASP A 212 -6.36 1.11 -6.24
N PHE A 213 -5.75 0.48 -7.23
CA PHE A 213 -4.30 0.42 -7.40
C PHE A 213 -3.63 1.80 -7.42
N PHE A 214 -4.33 2.84 -7.87
CA PHE A 214 -3.82 4.20 -7.97
C PHE A 214 -4.16 5.06 -6.74
N VAL A 215 -5.33 4.84 -6.14
CA VAL A 215 -5.95 5.75 -5.16
C VAL A 215 -5.86 5.20 -3.73
N SER A 216 -5.29 4.01 -3.55
CA SER A 216 -5.23 3.30 -2.26
C SER A 216 -4.71 4.11 -1.05
N PRO A 217 -3.77 5.11 -1.20
CA PRO A 217 -3.41 6.00 -0.08
C PRO A 217 -4.56 6.84 0.47
N GLY A 218 -5.69 6.89 -0.23
CA GLY A 218 -6.91 7.54 0.24
C GLY A 218 -7.61 6.83 1.40
N ASP A 219 -7.25 5.58 1.72
CA ASP A 219 -7.56 4.97 2.99
C ASP A 219 -6.37 5.14 3.94
N PRO A 220 -6.53 5.77 5.13
CA PRO A 220 -5.44 5.98 6.08
C PRO A 220 -4.73 4.69 6.53
N ALA A 221 -5.40 3.53 6.48
CA ALA A 221 -4.77 2.24 6.77
C ALA A 221 -3.70 1.82 5.76
N PHE A 222 -3.64 2.45 4.58
CA PHE A 222 -2.55 2.31 3.61
C PHE A 222 -1.18 2.51 4.25
N TYR A 223 -1.03 3.54 5.07
CA TYR A 223 0.27 3.87 5.68
C TYR A 223 0.69 2.84 6.73
N LEU A 224 -0.26 2.20 7.42
CA LEU A 224 0.02 1.10 8.33
C LEU A 224 0.38 -0.18 7.59
N HIS A 225 -0.27 -0.42 6.44
CA HIS A 225 0.05 -1.52 5.54
C HIS A 225 1.48 -1.37 4.98
N HIS A 226 1.83 -0.19 4.46
CA HIS A 226 3.17 0.08 3.95
C HIS A 226 4.23 0.18 5.05
N GLY A 227 3.86 0.57 6.26
CA GLY A 227 4.71 0.41 7.45
C GLY A 227 5.07 -1.05 7.71
N MET A 228 4.12 -1.98 7.51
CA MET A 228 4.41 -3.41 7.63
C MET A 228 5.21 -3.96 6.43
N ILE A 229 4.99 -3.48 5.21
CA ILE A 229 5.84 -3.79 4.04
C ILE A 229 7.30 -3.40 4.34
N ASP A 230 7.50 -2.18 4.83
CA ASP A 230 8.82 -1.67 5.18
C ASP A 230 9.46 -2.47 6.33
N ARG A 231 8.68 -2.85 7.35
CA ARG A 231 9.15 -3.71 8.45
C ARG A 231 9.63 -5.07 7.96
N VAL A 232 8.89 -5.71 7.06
CA VAL A 232 9.26 -7.02 6.48
C VAL A 232 10.55 -6.87 5.65
N TRP A 233 10.68 -5.80 4.87
CA TRP A 233 11.90 -5.50 4.14
C TRP A 233 13.07 -5.21 5.07
N TRP A 234 12.88 -4.41 6.12
CA TRP A 234 13.90 -4.11 7.12
C TRP A 234 14.40 -5.39 7.80
N ILE A 235 13.52 -6.29 8.25
CA ILE A 235 13.93 -7.57 8.85
C ILE A 235 14.79 -8.38 7.87
N TRP A 236 14.37 -8.47 6.60
CA TRP A 236 15.14 -9.18 5.57
C TRP A 236 16.52 -8.52 5.35
N GLN A 237 16.58 -7.19 5.36
CA GLN A 237 17.84 -6.45 5.26
C GLN A 237 18.78 -6.74 6.46
N GLN A 238 18.24 -6.84 7.69
CA GLN A 238 19.06 -7.10 8.88
C GLN A 238 19.68 -8.51 8.91
N MET A 239 19.21 -9.44 8.10
CA MET A 239 19.83 -10.78 7.99
C MET A 239 21.19 -10.74 7.25
N ASP A 240 21.39 -9.76 6.37
CA ASP A 240 22.66 -9.50 5.66
C ASP A 240 22.72 -8.01 5.25
N PRO A 241 22.97 -7.09 6.19
CA PRO A 241 22.90 -5.66 5.90
C PRO A 241 24.00 -5.18 4.94
N GLN A 242 25.09 -5.90 4.82
CA GLN A 242 26.21 -5.57 3.92
C GLN A 242 25.78 -5.61 2.46
N THR A 243 25.04 -6.64 2.06
CA THR A 243 24.62 -6.85 0.67
C THR A 243 23.17 -6.38 0.41
N ARG A 244 22.30 -6.42 1.44
CA ARG A 244 20.85 -6.16 1.30
C ARG A 244 20.43 -4.73 1.58
N ALA A 245 21.30 -3.95 2.25
CA ALA A 245 21.04 -2.55 2.56
C ALA A 245 22.06 -1.58 1.93
N ASN A 246 22.98 -2.08 1.09
CA ASN A 246 24.04 -1.26 0.54
C ASN A 246 24.34 -1.61 -0.92
N GLY A 247 24.68 -0.59 -1.70
CA GLY A 247 25.15 -0.74 -3.07
C GLY A 247 24.11 -1.20 -4.08
N ALA A 248 24.57 -1.53 -5.27
CA ALA A 248 23.71 -1.87 -6.40
C ALA A 248 22.94 -3.20 -6.22
N SER A 249 23.43 -4.10 -5.38
CA SER A 249 22.78 -5.39 -5.08
C SER A 249 21.52 -5.23 -4.21
N ALA A 250 21.33 -4.06 -3.59
CA ALA A 250 20.17 -3.79 -2.73
C ALA A 250 18.90 -3.40 -3.49
N ILE A 251 18.96 -3.25 -4.82
CA ILE A 251 17.82 -2.96 -5.69
C ILE A 251 17.83 -3.85 -6.93
N SER A 252 16.67 -4.11 -7.50
CA SER A 252 16.53 -4.82 -8.79
C SER A 252 15.20 -4.44 -9.45
N GLY A 253 15.18 -4.34 -10.77
CA GLY A 253 14.02 -4.05 -11.58
C GLY A 253 14.21 -2.84 -12.49
N THR A 254 13.27 -2.67 -13.40
CA THR A 254 13.23 -1.56 -14.36
C THR A 254 12.53 -0.34 -13.77
N ARG A 255 12.45 0.76 -14.53
CA ARG A 255 11.84 2.03 -14.08
C ARG A 255 10.35 2.14 -14.41
N THR A 256 9.80 1.18 -15.15
CA THR A 256 8.39 1.16 -15.54
C THR A 256 7.71 -0.12 -15.09
N PHE A 257 6.42 0.00 -14.79
CA PHE A 257 5.55 -1.10 -14.37
C PHE A 257 5.69 -2.30 -15.32
N LEU A 258 6.11 -3.47 -14.78
CA LEU A 258 6.32 -4.69 -15.55
C LEU A 258 7.18 -4.49 -16.82
N ASN A 259 8.08 -3.51 -16.81
CA ASN A 259 8.92 -3.11 -17.95
C ASN A 259 8.10 -2.73 -19.21
N ASN A 260 6.93 -2.13 -19.02
CA ASN A 260 6.08 -1.67 -20.11
C ASN A 260 5.68 -0.18 -19.94
N PRO A 261 6.12 0.73 -20.84
CA PRO A 261 7.06 0.49 -21.95
C PRO A 261 8.45 0.05 -21.46
N PRO A 262 9.27 -0.62 -22.29
CA PRO A 262 10.63 -1.00 -21.91
C PRO A 262 11.46 0.19 -21.41
N SER A 263 12.17 -0.01 -20.31
CA SER A 263 12.97 1.03 -19.66
C SER A 263 14.28 0.47 -19.10
N PRO A 264 15.30 1.30 -18.87
CA PRO A 264 16.53 0.90 -18.19
C PRO A 264 16.26 0.33 -16.80
N ASN A 265 17.20 -0.45 -16.29
CA ASN A 265 17.17 -0.85 -14.88
C ASN A 265 17.28 0.39 -13.97
N THR A 266 16.60 0.30 -12.83
CA THR A 266 16.74 1.27 -11.75
C THR A 266 18.17 1.21 -11.19
N SER A 267 18.72 2.38 -10.90
CA SER A 267 20.05 2.56 -10.32
C SER A 267 19.96 3.18 -8.92
N ILE A 268 20.90 2.86 -8.04
CA ILE A 268 21.03 3.52 -6.73
C ILE A 268 21.29 5.03 -6.85
N GLU A 269 21.72 5.50 -8.02
CA GLU A 269 21.90 6.93 -8.34
C GLU A 269 20.62 7.59 -8.88
N ASP A 270 19.56 6.84 -9.14
CA ASP A 270 18.28 7.41 -9.53
C ASP A 270 17.68 8.21 -8.37
N THR A 271 16.86 9.19 -8.73
CA THR A 271 16.22 10.08 -7.75
C THR A 271 14.78 9.64 -7.51
N VAL A 272 14.43 9.50 -6.26
CA VAL A 272 13.06 9.40 -5.78
C VAL A 272 12.55 10.80 -5.46
N ASP A 273 11.42 11.16 -6.07
CA ASP A 273 10.71 12.42 -5.84
C ASP A 273 9.28 12.09 -5.43
N ALA A 274 8.83 12.62 -4.32
CA ALA A 274 7.47 12.40 -3.82
C ALA A 274 6.46 13.43 -4.35
N GLY A 275 6.77 14.16 -5.40
CA GLY A 275 5.84 15.03 -6.13
C GLY A 275 5.04 15.98 -5.24
N PHE A 276 3.71 15.88 -5.29
CA PHE A 276 2.81 16.75 -4.53
C PHE A 276 2.83 16.50 -3.01
N ALA A 277 3.26 15.32 -2.56
CA ALA A 277 3.46 15.05 -1.14
C ALA A 277 4.57 15.90 -0.53
N ALA A 278 5.32 16.58 -1.38
CA ALA A 278 6.52 17.37 -1.05
C ALA A 278 7.65 16.50 -0.46
N GLY A 279 8.66 17.13 0.04
CA GLY A 279 9.88 16.45 0.47
C GLY A 279 11.02 16.77 -0.48
N VAL A 280 12.23 16.59 0.00
CA VAL A 280 13.44 16.82 -0.80
C VAL A 280 13.69 15.57 -1.65
N PRO A 281 13.83 15.70 -2.99
CA PRO A 281 14.22 14.55 -3.81
C PRO A 281 15.48 13.87 -3.28
N ARG A 282 15.48 12.53 -3.20
CA ARG A 282 16.56 11.73 -2.61
C ARG A 282 17.09 10.71 -3.59
N LYS A 283 18.38 10.43 -3.51
CA LYS A 283 18.94 9.28 -4.23
C LYS A 283 18.47 7.98 -3.59
N ILE A 284 18.23 6.94 -4.41
CA ILE A 284 17.84 5.62 -3.91
C ILE A 284 18.83 5.11 -2.85
N LYS A 285 20.14 5.30 -3.06
CA LYS A 285 21.17 4.91 -2.09
C LYS A 285 20.97 5.51 -0.68
N ASP A 286 20.38 6.69 -0.58
CA ASP A 286 20.12 7.37 0.69
C ASP A 286 18.86 6.83 1.39
N LEU A 287 18.08 5.99 0.70
CA LEU A 287 16.81 5.42 1.17
C LEU A 287 16.88 3.92 1.49
N LEU A 288 18.06 3.30 1.34
CA LEU A 288 18.23 1.85 1.56
C LEU A 288 18.26 1.46 3.04
N SER A 289 18.76 2.31 3.91
CA SER A 289 18.87 2.03 5.35
C SER A 289 17.91 2.91 6.16
N THR A 290 17.28 2.35 7.19
CA THR A 290 16.39 3.09 8.10
C THR A 290 17.14 3.96 9.12
N THR A 291 18.47 3.85 9.18
CA THR A 291 19.34 4.59 10.10
C THR A 291 20.33 5.50 9.36
N SER A 292 20.05 5.81 8.09
CA SER A 292 20.86 6.73 7.28
C SER A 292 19.99 7.59 6.37
N GLY A 293 20.61 8.53 5.65
CA GLY A 293 19.90 9.49 4.81
C GLY A 293 18.94 10.34 5.65
N PRO A 294 17.64 10.41 5.28
CA PRO A 294 16.66 11.17 6.05
C PRO A 294 16.11 10.41 7.27
N PHE A 295 16.40 9.12 7.38
CA PHE A 295 15.76 8.21 8.34
C PHE A 295 16.56 8.04 9.63
N CYS A 296 15.85 7.87 10.74
CA CYS A 296 16.43 7.53 12.05
C CYS A 296 15.39 6.71 12.83
N TYR A 297 15.07 5.49 12.34
CA TYR A 297 14.14 4.59 13.03
C TYR A 297 14.53 3.13 12.91
N VAL A 298 14.00 2.33 13.81
CA VAL A 298 14.06 0.86 13.82
C VAL A 298 12.68 0.31 14.14
N TYR A 299 12.44 -0.95 13.80
CA TYR A 299 11.19 -1.63 14.16
C TYR A 299 11.35 -2.44 15.46
N LEU A 300 10.30 -2.44 16.26
CA LEU A 300 10.16 -3.25 17.48
C LEU A 300 9.34 -4.51 17.21
#